data_9ba36bf89478bd3c545011a0e6d62b51
#
_entry.id   9ba36bf89478bd3c545011a0e6d62b51
#
_cell.length_a   1.000
_cell.length_b   1.000
_cell.length_c   1.000
_cell.angle_alpha   90.00
_cell.angle_beta   90.00
_cell.angle_gamma   90.00
#
_symmetry.space_group_name_H-M   'P 1'
#
loop_
_entity.id
_entity.type
_entity.pdbx_description
1 polymer ?
#
loop_
_entity_poly.entity_id
_entity_poly.type
_entity_poly.pdbx_seq_one_letter_code
_entity_poly.pdbx_strand_id
1 'polypeptide(L)'
;MRSKELIKSIILYLLVLMSVVLTYMTWNFSPDLANVDQQDSSNKDAKANTIGKPLDQGMSKVVAPYQIIHSNGDDTEGMEATRSNVEETISPLKNQRVLHAEQMHSNHNLIIPDLSDKFLVLDFSYDMPLATYLGQALNIDAKVPNNFKFDRLLIDDNQDGKVKLYAVSKDRHNVVRMTTTAKISSFAKQMKEQQKSMKPYTEIITNKDTIDKATHIFAPKAPKGLKSYHTIYNRISVDTMNSILFNDSVVVRSTKSGTATYNNNTGVANYSEDNEKYRYTNLSEDEDRSTNMQDSIPSTYDYINNHGGFTDDYRLFSTDNKGGELTYQMFLNGRPTFNDDDLNNIKVSWSDKGVFSYARALLKSNVTIDSGEDGIDLPGAETVRSELANNPEIDFEEVTNMTIGYNMEHKDDGSDIEIQRNSEFKPQWYVEYKGEWHAYNDGGLE
;
A
#
# COMPACT_ATOMS: atom_id res chain seq x y z
N MET A 1 -53.74 20.78 -35.38
CA MET A 1 -53.65 19.34 -35.12
C MET A 1 -52.44 18.67 -35.81
N ARG A 2 -52.11 18.99 -37.05
CA ARG A 2 -50.97 18.36 -37.78
C ARG A 2 -49.58 18.54 -37.20
N SER A 3 -49.28 19.67 -36.53
CA SER A 3 -47.92 19.89 -35.94
C SER A 3 -47.61 19.03 -34.73
N LYS A 4 -48.59 18.70 -33.89
CA LYS A 4 -48.41 17.83 -32.74
C LYS A 4 -48.13 16.35 -33.11
N GLU A 5 -48.77 15.88 -34.19
CA GLU A 5 -48.51 14.53 -34.72
C GLU A 5 -47.14 14.44 -35.39
N LEU A 6 -46.70 15.51 -36.06
CA LEU A 6 -45.36 15.59 -36.65
C LEU A 6 -44.26 15.57 -35.58
N ILE A 7 -44.45 16.28 -34.47
CA ILE A 7 -43.51 16.28 -33.33
C ILE A 7 -43.44 14.88 -32.68
N LYS A 8 -44.57 14.21 -32.48
CA LYS A 8 -44.59 12.83 -31.95
C LYS A 8 -43.84 11.85 -32.87
N SER A 9 -44.04 11.96 -34.19
CA SER A 9 -43.34 11.13 -35.16
C SER A 9 -41.83 11.37 -35.15
N ILE A 10 -41.39 12.62 -35.02
CA ILE A 10 -39.94 12.95 -34.92
C ILE A 10 -39.34 12.38 -33.64
N ILE A 11 -40.03 12.53 -32.50
CA ILE A 11 -39.56 11.97 -31.22
C ILE A 11 -39.47 10.44 -31.27
N LEU A 12 -40.48 9.79 -31.88
CA LEU A 12 -40.45 8.34 -32.04
C LEU A 12 -39.29 7.90 -32.93
N TYR A 13 -39.03 8.60 -34.02
CA TYR A 13 -37.93 8.33 -34.94
C TYR A 13 -36.56 8.48 -34.21
N LEU A 14 -36.40 9.51 -33.38
CA LEU A 14 -35.22 9.76 -32.57
C LEU A 14 -34.99 8.64 -31.53
N LEU A 15 -36.04 8.17 -30.86
CA LEU A 15 -36.00 7.08 -29.91
C LEU A 15 -35.63 5.74 -30.59
N VAL A 16 -36.16 5.47 -31.75
CA VAL A 16 -35.82 4.27 -32.54
C VAL A 16 -34.35 4.33 -32.98
N LEU A 17 -33.87 5.49 -33.44
CA LEU A 17 -32.49 5.69 -33.87
C LEU A 17 -31.54 5.54 -32.69
N MET A 18 -31.88 6.09 -31.53
CA MET A 18 -31.11 5.94 -30.28
C MET A 18 -31.06 4.47 -29.79
N SER A 19 -32.18 3.74 -29.93
CA SER A 19 -32.23 2.30 -29.61
C SER A 19 -31.30 1.48 -30.52
N VAL A 20 -31.28 1.77 -31.83
CA VAL A 20 -30.39 1.10 -32.79
C VAL A 20 -28.91 1.40 -32.47
N VAL A 21 -28.59 2.66 -32.14
CA VAL A 21 -27.22 3.05 -31.73
C VAL A 21 -26.80 2.36 -30.44
N LEU A 22 -27.68 2.30 -29.44
CA LEU A 22 -27.41 1.60 -28.18
C LEU A 22 -27.25 0.09 -28.40
N THR A 23 -28.09 -0.52 -29.24
CA THR A 23 -27.95 -1.94 -29.60
C THR A 23 -26.65 -2.21 -30.34
N TYR A 24 -26.26 -1.33 -31.28
CA TYR A 24 -24.97 -1.42 -31.97
C TYR A 24 -23.79 -1.24 -31.00
N MET A 25 -23.88 -0.29 -30.06
CA MET A 25 -22.88 -0.12 -29.01
C MET A 25 -22.80 -1.34 -28.09
N THR A 26 -23.94 -1.94 -27.72
CA THR A 26 -23.99 -3.15 -26.88
C THR A 26 -23.41 -4.37 -27.60
N TRP A 27 -23.61 -4.48 -28.90
CA TRP A 27 -23.03 -5.58 -29.70
C TRP A 27 -21.54 -5.39 -30.00
N ASN A 28 -21.05 -4.15 -30.09
CA ASN A 28 -19.64 -3.84 -30.24
C ASN A 28 -18.92 -3.68 -28.87
N PHE A 29 -19.67 -3.65 -27.77
CA PHE A 29 -19.12 -3.74 -26.46
C PHE A 29 -18.87 -5.22 -26.15
N SER A 30 -17.85 -5.79 -26.81
CA SER A 30 -17.17 -6.96 -26.26
C SER A 30 -16.44 -6.48 -25.02
N PRO A 31 -16.76 -6.94 -23.79
CA PRO A 31 -15.78 -6.91 -22.75
C PRO A 31 -14.58 -7.64 -23.33
N ASP A 32 -13.37 -7.08 -23.18
CA ASP A 32 -12.11 -7.75 -23.54
C ASP A 32 -11.99 -9.04 -22.71
N LEU A 33 -12.74 -10.05 -23.09
CA LEU A 33 -12.44 -11.43 -22.81
C LEU A 33 -11.22 -11.73 -23.66
N ALA A 34 -10.07 -11.83 -23.03
CA ALA A 34 -8.77 -12.05 -23.63
C ALA A 34 -8.90 -12.98 -24.85
N ASN A 35 -8.76 -12.44 -26.03
CA ASN A 35 -8.55 -13.22 -27.24
C ASN A 35 -7.21 -13.92 -27.10
N VAL A 36 -7.27 -15.22 -26.86
CA VAL A 36 -6.16 -16.12 -27.09
C VAL A 36 -6.02 -16.24 -28.61
N ASP A 37 -5.37 -15.28 -29.22
CA ASP A 37 -4.87 -15.44 -30.58
C ASP A 37 -3.62 -16.29 -30.54
N GLN A 38 -3.74 -17.56 -30.96
CA GLN A 38 -2.61 -18.35 -31.44
C GLN A 38 -2.01 -17.63 -32.64
N GLN A 39 -0.90 -16.95 -32.43
CA GLN A 39 -0.05 -16.49 -33.52
C GLN A 39 1.44 -16.72 -33.21
N ASP A 40 1.99 -17.55 -34.03
CA ASP A 40 3.39 -17.84 -34.38
C ASP A 40 4.54 -17.20 -33.55
N SER A 41 5.34 -18.13 -33.04
CA SER A 41 6.67 -17.96 -32.49
C SER A 41 7.64 -17.29 -33.47
N SER A 42 7.88 -16.01 -33.37
CA SER A 42 9.19 -15.37 -33.65
C SER A 42 9.13 -13.86 -33.40
N ASN A 43 9.25 -13.40 -32.14
CA ASN A 43 9.87 -12.13 -31.83
C ASN A 43 10.20 -12.07 -30.33
N LYS A 44 11.48 -11.91 -30.06
CA LYS A 44 12.03 -11.69 -28.72
C LYS A 44 11.72 -10.27 -28.25
N ASP A 45 10.51 -10.01 -27.85
CA ASP A 45 10.10 -8.98 -26.92
C ASP A 45 8.83 -9.53 -26.28
N ALA A 46 8.99 -10.24 -25.15
CA ALA A 46 7.87 -10.73 -24.36
C ALA A 46 7.06 -9.53 -23.88
N LYS A 47 6.00 -9.19 -24.60
CA LYS A 47 4.92 -8.36 -24.04
C LYS A 47 4.40 -9.15 -22.84
N ALA A 48 4.68 -8.64 -21.63
CA ALA A 48 4.13 -9.18 -20.41
C ALA A 48 2.62 -9.34 -20.57
N ASN A 49 2.13 -10.56 -20.47
CA ASN A 49 0.72 -10.84 -20.41
C ASN A 49 0.19 -10.15 -19.15
N THR A 50 -0.46 -9.01 -19.31
CA THR A 50 -0.90 -8.18 -18.20
C THR A 50 -2.27 -8.65 -17.73
N ILE A 51 -2.43 -8.76 -16.42
CA ILE A 51 -3.73 -8.98 -15.75
C ILE A 51 -4.55 -7.69 -15.85
N GLY A 52 -5.06 -7.37 -17.06
CA GLY A 52 -5.66 -6.08 -17.36
C GLY A 52 -4.61 -4.96 -17.46
N LYS A 53 -5.03 -3.68 -17.57
CA LYS A 53 -4.08 -2.56 -17.53
C LYS A 53 -3.49 -2.46 -16.13
N PRO A 54 -2.18 -2.71 -15.93
CA PRO A 54 -1.57 -2.46 -14.64
C PRO A 54 -1.71 -0.98 -14.30
N LEU A 55 -1.91 -0.67 -13.03
CA LEU A 55 -1.77 0.71 -12.58
C LEU A 55 -0.32 1.12 -12.84
N ASP A 56 -0.13 2.28 -13.48
CA ASP A 56 1.20 2.89 -13.58
C ASP A 56 1.67 3.28 -12.18
N GLN A 57 2.28 2.31 -11.49
CA GLN A 57 2.85 2.48 -10.16
C GLN A 57 4.36 2.57 -10.28
N GLY A 58 4.88 3.81 -10.42
CA GLY A 58 6.30 4.03 -10.20
C GLY A 58 6.71 3.64 -8.77
N MET A 59 7.99 3.30 -8.57
CA MET A 59 8.55 2.86 -7.28
C MET A 59 8.15 3.79 -6.12
N SER A 60 8.13 5.12 -6.32
CA SER A 60 7.74 6.09 -5.30
C SER A 60 6.31 5.95 -4.78
N LYS A 61 5.43 5.30 -5.56
CA LYS A 61 4.04 5.02 -5.16
C LYS A 61 3.92 3.71 -4.38
N VAL A 62 4.86 2.80 -4.60
CA VAL A 62 4.90 1.48 -3.95
C VAL A 62 5.65 1.52 -2.62
N VAL A 63 6.79 2.23 -2.56
CA VAL A 63 7.55 2.43 -1.31
C VAL A 63 7.13 3.75 -0.64
N ALA A 64 5.82 3.96 -0.47
CA ALA A 64 5.24 5.18 0.07
C ALA A 64 5.01 5.08 1.59
N PRO A 65 5.01 6.21 2.32
CA PRO A 65 4.65 6.22 3.72
C PRO A 65 3.17 5.83 3.90
N TYR A 66 2.80 5.36 5.09
CA TYR A 66 1.41 5.06 5.42
C TYR A 66 0.69 6.25 6.07
N GLN A 67 1.44 7.24 6.59
CA GLN A 67 0.89 8.50 7.09
C GLN A 67 1.86 9.67 6.92
N ILE A 68 1.30 10.89 6.91
CA ILE A 68 2.01 12.16 6.78
C ILE A 68 1.61 13.03 7.96
N ILE A 69 2.58 13.44 8.77
CA ILE A 69 2.37 14.22 10.00
C ILE A 69 3.12 15.53 9.88
N HIS A 70 2.50 16.62 10.32
CA HIS A 70 3.13 17.91 10.47
C HIS A 70 3.03 18.37 11.92
N SER A 71 4.10 18.90 12.48
CA SER A 71 4.11 19.56 13.77
C SER A 71 4.77 20.91 13.71
N ASN A 72 4.21 21.90 14.38
CA ASN A 72 4.78 23.23 14.54
C ASN A 72 5.29 23.49 15.96
N GLY A 73 5.40 22.44 16.77
CA GLY A 73 5.82 22.48 18.16
C GLY A 73 4.63 22.48 19.14
N ASP A 74 3.59 23.25 18.86
CA ASP A 74 2.38 23.34 19.73
C ASP A 74 1.26 22.42 19.26
N ASP A 75 1.07 22.34 17.93
CA ASP A 75 0.00 21.57 17.30
C ASP A 75 0.60 20.49 16.40
N THR A 76 0.02 19.30 16.48
CA THR A 76 0.32 18.18 15.59
C THR A 76 -0.91 17.86 14.75
N GLU A 77 -0.72 17.83 13.46
CA GLU A 77 -1.72 17.56 12.44
C GLU A 77 -1.25 16.44 11.52
N GLY A 78 -2.18 15.73 10.94
CA GLY A 78 -1.86 14.65 10.00
C GLY A 78 -2.88 14.52 8.89
N MET A 79 -2.52 13.80 7.84
CA MET A 79 -3.40 13.49 6.73
C MET A 79 -3.18 12.08 6.22
N GLU A 80 -4.20 11.58 5.55
CA GLU A 80 -4.13 10.30 4.86
C GLU A 80 -3.05 10.36 3.76
N ALA A 81 -2.23 9.31 3.70
CA ALA A 81 -1.19 9.19 2.70
C ALA A 81 -1.77 8.74 1.33
N THR A 82 -2.73 9.52 0.79
CA THR A 82 -3.21 9.28 -0.58
C THR A 82 -2.06 9.43 -1.58
N ARG A 83 -2.20 8.85 -2.76
CA ARG A 83 -1.18 9.00 -3.81
C ARG A 83 -0.88 10.45 -4.14
N SER A 84 -1.92 11.31 -4.17
CA SER A 84 -1.76 12.75 -4.41
C SER A 84 -0.99 13.42 -3.28
N ASN A 85 -1.41 13.17 -2.01
CA ASN A 85 -0.77 13.77 -0.85
C ASN A 85 0.71 13.40 -0.74
N VAL A 86 1.03 12.12 -0.95
CA VAL A 86 2.42 11.64 -0.95
C VAL A 86 3.22 12.30 -2.07
N GLU A 87 2.71 12.26 -3.31
CA GLU A 87 3.39 12.84 -4.47
C GLU A 87 3.63 14.34 -4.29
N GLU A 88 2.63 15.07 -3.84
CA GLU A 88 2.75 16.51 -3.55
C GLU A 88 3.78 16.79 -2.47
N THR A 89 3.84 15.97 -1.41
CA THR A 89 4.81 16.12 -0.33
C THR A 89 6.23 15.87 -0.78
N ILE A 90 6.47 14.82 -1.56
CA ILE A 90 7.83 14.43 -1.97
C ILE A 90 8.31 15.14 -3.25
N SER A 91 7.41 15.71 -4.04
CA SER A 91 7.76 16.32 -5.34
C SER A 91 8.85 17.41 -5.25
N PRO A 92 8.90 18.28 -4.23
CA PRO A 92 9.98 19.27 -4.09
C PRO A 92 11.35 18.64 -3.79
N LEU A 93 11.37 17.40 -3.32
CA LEU A 93 12.59 16.66 -3.00
C LEU A 93 13.09 15.82 -4.18
N LYS A 94 12.23 15.48 -5.14
CA LYS A 94 12.61 14.66 -6.30
C LYS A 94 13.65 15.34 -7.17
N ASN A 95 14.58 14.55 -7.69
CA ASN A 95 15.68 14.99 -8.56
C ASN A 95 16.63 16.03 -7.91
N GLN A 96 16.63 16.13 -6.59
CA GLN A 96 17.56 16.97 -5.86
C GLN A 96 18.87 16.20 -5.63
N ARG A 97 19.85 16.86 -5.01
CA ARG A 97 21.11 16.24 -4.59
C ARG A 97 21.27 16.36 -3.10
N VAL A 98 21.86 15.36 -2.47
CA VAL A 98 22.36 15.45 -1.10
C VAL A 98 23.75 16.07 -1.15
N LEU A 99 23.91 17.21 -0.49
CA LEU A 99 25.17 17.95 -0.41
C LEU A 99 26.08 17.40 0.69
N HIS A 100 25.46 16.98 1.78
CA HIS A 100 26.14 16.44 2.96
C HIS A 100 25.23 15.42 3.63
N ALA A 101 25.79 14.32 4.06
CA ALA A 101 25.12 13.29 4.87
C ALA A 101 26.03 12.91 6.03
N GLU A 102 25.47 12.86 7.24
CA GLU A 102 26.16 12.53 8.46
C GLU A 102 25.31 11.57 9.29
N GLN A 103 25.90 10.47 9.72
CA GLN A 103 25.26 9.57 10.65
C GLN A 103 25.55 9.99 12.08
N MET A 104 24.52 10.10 12.89
CA MET A 104 24.58 10.38 14.31
C MET A 104 24.07 9.17 15.08
N HIS A 105 24.66 8.92 16.24
CA HIS A 105 24.23 7.87 17.16
C HIS A 105 23.92 8.50 18.52
N SER A 106 22.86 8.04 19.16
CA SER A 106 22.47 8.44 20.50
C SER A 106 22.42 7.23 21.44
N ASN A 107 22.79 7.44 22.68
CA ASN A 107 22.68 6.41 23.73
C ASN A 107 21.25 6.33 24.33
N HIS A 108 20.36 7.23 23.96
CA HIS A 108 18.95 7.26 24.33
C HIS A 108 18.09 7.37 23.06
N ASN A 109 16.82 7.05 23.16
CA ASN A 109 15.90 7.20 22.04
C ASN A 109 15.85 8.66 21.62
N LEU A 110 16.15 8.90 20.34
CA LEU A 110 16.01 10.22 19.75
C LEU A 110 14.53 10.51 19.55
N ILE A 111 14.04 11.49 20.28
CA ILE A 111 12.71 12.02 20.07
C ILE A 111 12.77 13.11 18.99
N ILE A 112 11.68 13.31 18.29
CA ILE A 112 11.64 14.26 17.17
C ILE A 112 11.99 15.69 17.59
N PRO A 113 11.52 16.22 18.74
CA PRO A 113 11.90 17.55 19.23
C PRO A 113 13.42 17.75 19.41
N ASP A 114 14.19 16.69 19.62
CA ASP A 114 15.66 16.78 19.69
C ASP A 114 16.27 17.14 18.32
N LEU A 115 15.54 16.90 17.24
CA LEU A 115 16.00 17.08 15.88
C LEU A 115 15.48 18.39 15.24
N SER A 116 14.22 18.75 15.49
CA SER A 116 13.56 19.94 14.96
C SER A 116 12.29 20.28 15.75
N ASP A 117 12.02 21.59 15.93
CA ASP A 117 10.78 22.09 16.54
C ASP A 117 9.61 22.13 15.54
N LYS A 118 9.92 22.25 14.25
CA LYS A 118 8.92 22.25 13.16
C LYS A 118 9.33 21.24 12.10
N PHE A 119 8.48 20.30 11.87
CA PHE A 119 8.82 19.18 11.00
C PHE A 119 7.60 18.61 10.28
N LEU A 120 7.86 18.03 9.13
CA LEU A 120 6.98 17.06 8.50
C LEU A 120 7.59 15.67 8.66
N VAL A 121 6.78 14.70 9.02
CA VAL A 121 7.17 13.29 9.12
C VAL A 121 6.47 12.48 8.05
N LEU A 122 7.24 11.63 7.39
CA LEU A 122 6.76 10.52 6.60
C LEU A 122 7.05 9.25 7.40
N ASP A 123 5.98 8.58 7.86
CA ASP A 123 6.09 7.31 8.61
C ASP A 123 5.90 6.12 7.69
N PHE A 124 6.78 5.14 7.83
CA PHE A 124 6.76 3.85 7.12
C PHE A 124 6.47 2.74 8.12
N SER A 125 5.71 1.74 7.70
CA SER A 125 5.37 0.57 8.53
C SER A 125 6.48 -0.49 8.61
N TYR A 126 7.60 -0.26 7.90
CA TYR A 126 8.72 -1.21 7.78
C TYR A 126 10.07 -0.47 7.72
N ASP A 127 11.16 -1.23 7.93
CA ASP A 127 12.52 -0.71 7.83
C ASP A 127 12.93 -0.47 6.37
N MET A 128 12.82 0.75 5.89
CA MET A 128 13.18 1.15 4.52
C MET A 128 14.68 1.40 4.38
N PRO A 129 15.40 0.74 3.46
CA PRO A 129 16.80 1.08 3.18
C PRO A 129 16.93 2.49 2.60
N LEU A 130 17.73 3.34 3.24
CA LEU A 130 17.83 4.77 2.89
C LEU A 130 18.32 4.98 1.45
N ALA A 131 19.34 4.25 1.02
CA ALA A 131 19.88 4.36 -0.33
C ALA A 131 18.83 4.00 -1.39
N THR A 132 18.02 2.95 -1.14
CA THR A 132 16.93 2.54 -2.04
C THR A 132 15.85 3.62 -2.12
N TYR A 133 15.42 4.18 -0.99
CA TYR A 133 14.42 5.23 -0.99
C TYR A 133 14.88 6.48 -1.74
N LEU A 134 16.09 6.96 -1.43
CA LEU A 134 16.65 8.13 -2.10
C LEU A 134 16.80 7.92 -3.61
N GLY A 135 17.35 6.77 -4.02
CA GLY A 135 17.60 6.48 -5.44
C GLY A 135 16.32 6.16 -6.22
N GLN A 136 15.50 5.26 -5.70
CA GLN A 136 14.36 4.71 -6.46
C GLN A 136 13.07 5.53 -6.30
N ALA A 137 12.83 6.11 -5.12
CA ALA A 137 11.60 6.87 -4.86
C ALA A 137 11.76 8.38 -5.15
N LEU A 138 12.90 8.98 -4.78
CA LEU A 138 13.15 10.40 -4.93
C LEU A 138 14.03 10.75 -6.13
N ASN A 139 14.66 9.76 -6.78
CA ASN A 139 15.64 9.95 -7.84
C ASN A 139 16.80 10.88 -7.38
N ILE A 140 17.33 10.60 -6.20
CA ILE A 140 18.45 11.33 -5.59
C ILE A 140 19.68 10.42 -5.57
N ASP A 141 20.72 10.82 -6.26
CA ASP A 141 22.04 10.20 -6.10
C ASP A 141 22.71 10.77 -4.82
N ALA A 142 22.93 9.90 -3.84
CA ALA A 142 23.48 10.30 -2.56
C ALA A 142 24.45 9.25 -2.01
N LYS A 143 25.58 9.74 -1.51
CA LYS A 143 26.48 8.92 -0.69
C LYS A 143 25.97 8.94 0.76
N VAL A 144 25.23 7.89 1.12
CA VAL A 144 24.71 7.66 2.46
C VAL A 144 25.36 6.40 3.07
N PRO A 145 25.29 6.19 4.39
CA PRO A 145 25.83 4.98 5.02
C PRO A 145 25.18 3.73 4.41
N ASN A 146 26.02 2.77 4.06
CA ASN A 146 25.56 1.49 3.53
C ASN A 146 24.71 0.75 4.60
N ASN A 147 23.68 0.08 4.15
CA ASN A 147 22.78 -0.73 5.00
C ASN A 147 22.00 0.08 6.06
N PHE A 148 22.02 1.41 6.02
CA PHE A 148 21.19 2.20 6.93
C PHE A 148 19.71 2.04 6.56
N LYS A 149 18.90 1.67 7.55
CA LYS A 149 17.45 1.52 7.43
C LYS A 149 16.74 2.52 8.32
N PHE A 150 15.59 3.00 7.88
CA PHE A 150 14.75 3.94 8.62
C PHE A 150 13.26 3.55 8.45
N ASP A 151 12.46 3.90 9.42
CA ASP A 151 10.99 3.82 9.34
C ASP A 151 10.35 5.22 9.40
N ARG A 152 11.15 6.25 9.69
CA ARG A 152 10.67 7.63 9.83
C ARG A 152 11.61 8.61 9.12
N LEU A 153 11.06 9.36 8.16
CA LEU A 153 11.80 10.43 7.48
C LEU A 153 11.22 11.79 7.88
N LEU A 154 12.02 12.56 8.60
CA LEU A 154 11.68 13.94 8.96
C LEU A 154 12.21 14.90 7.91
N ILE A 155 11.38 15.90 7.60
CA ILE A 155 11.72 17.05 6.78
C ILE A 155 11.64 18.27 7.70
N ASP A 156 12.78 18.91 7.94
CA ASP A 156 12.89 20.08 8.81
C ASP A 156 12.29 21.32 8.13
N ASP A 157 11.22 21.85 8.71
CA ASP A 157 10.52 23.06 8.23
C ASP A 157 10.99 24.35 8.93
N ASN A 158 11.94 24.26 9.85
CA ASN A 158 12.35 25.37 10.74
C ASN A 158 13.48 26.25 10.19
N GLN A 159 14.04 26.00 9.00
CA GLN A 159 15.26 26.65 8.55
C GLN A 159 15.11 27.44 7.27
N ASP A 160 15.72 28.61 7.24
CA ASP A 160 15.92 29.42 6.03
C ASP A 160 16.97 28.74 5.13
N GLY A 161 16.65 28.54 3.85
CA GLY A 161 17.59 28.12 2.82
C GLY A 161 17.28 26.75 2.21
N LYS A 162 17.98 25.68 2.62
CA LYS A 162 17.93 24.35 2.04
C LYS A 162 17.20 23.37 2.97
N VAL A 163 16.42 22.46 2.37
CA VAL A 163 15.72 21.41 3.10
C VAL A 163 16.73 20.45 3.73
N LYS A 164 16.57 20.19 5.02
CA LYS A 164 17.25 19.13 5.74
C LYS A 164 16.31 17.95 5.94
N LEU A 165 16.87 16.76 5.81
CA LEU A 165 16.18 15.49 6.04
C LEU A 165 16.86 14.76 7.17
N TYR A 166 16.07 14.06 8.01
CA TYR A 166 16.57 13.18 9.03
C TYR A 166 15.90 11.80 8.84
N ALA A 167 16.67 10.82 8.45
CA ALA A 167 16.22 9.43 8.39
C ALA A 167 16.48 8.78 9.75
N VAL A 168 15.46 8.42 10.47
CA VAL A 168 15.51 7.88 11.84
C VAL A 168 15.31 6.37 11.80
N SER A 169 16.21 5.61 12.41
CA SER A 169 16.10 4.15 12.50
C SER A 169 14.97 3.72 13.45
N LYS A 170 14.41 2.53 13.22
CA LYS A 170 13.33 1.96 14.03
C LYS A 170 13.71 1.83 15.52
N ASP A 171 14.99 1.58 15.82
CA ASP A 171 15.52 1.52 17.18
C ASP A 171 15.67 2.89 17.86
N ARG A 172 15.44 3.99 17.11
CA ARG A 172 15.55 5.38 17.58
C ARG A 172 16.95 5.80 18.06
N HIS A 173 17.97 4.98 17.87
CA HIS A 173 19.34 5.27 18.29
C HIS A 173 20.21 5.86 17.18
N ASN A 174 19.80 5.67 15.92
CA ASN A 174 20.59 6.09 14.77
C ASN A 174 19.79 7.04 13.88
N VAL A 175 20.42 8.10 13.44
CA VAL A 175 19.85 9.09 12.52
C VAL A 175 20.86 9.43 11.43
N VAL A 176 20.44 9.50 10.19
CA VAL A 176 21.20 10.10 9.11
C VAL A 176 20.62 11.47 8.81
N ARG A 177 21.40 12.52 9.13
CA ARG A 177 21.08 13.89 8.77
C ARG A 177 21.62 14.21 7.38
N MET A 178 20.77 14.76 6.53
CA MET A 178 21.12 15.10 5.14
C MET A 178 20.73 16.54 4.83
N THR A 179 21.59 17.27 4.13
CA THR A 179 21.28 18.57 3.57
C THR A 179 21.11 18.43 2.06
N THR A 180 19.96 18.85 1.53
CA THR A 180 19.63 18.71 0.10
C THR A 180 19.86 20.00 -0.66
N THR A 181 19.73 19.96 -2.00
CA THR A 181 19.67 21.17 -2.84
C THR A 181 18.26 21.78 -2.92
N ALA A 182 17.24 21.09 -2.39
CA ALA A 182 15.87 21.59 -2.37
C ALA A 182 15.77 22.89 -1.57
N LYS A 183 14.98 23.84 -2.07
CA LYS A 183 14.76 25.13 -1.38
C LYS A 183 13.61 24.98 -0.39
N ILE A 184 13.82 25.41 0.85
CA ILE A 184 12.79 25.40 1.89
C ILE A 184 11.55 26.22 1.47
N SER A 185 11.72 27.34 0.74
CA SER A 185 10.60 28.15 0.27
C SER A 185 9.63 27.41 -0.68
N SER A 186 10.16 26.51 -1.50
CA SER A 186 9.33 25.68 -2.39
C SER A 186 8.58 24.63 -1.61
N PHE A 187 9.24 24.03 -0.63
CA PHE A 187 8.65 23.04 0.28
C PHE A 187 7.57 23.68 1.17
N ALA A 188 7.87 24.78 1.85
CA ALA A 188 6.94 25.47 2.73
C ALA A 188 5.67 25.96 2.00
N LYS A 189 5.79 26.38 0.74
CA LYS A 189 4.62 26.73 -0.09
C LYS A 189 3.69 25.54 -0.27
N GLN A 190 4.25 24.38 -0.61
CA GLN A 190 3.49 23.15 -0.79
C GLN A 190 2.82 22.70 0.52
N MET A 191 3.58 22.74 1.61
CA MET A 191 3.07 22.37 2.94
C MET A 191 1.89 23.24 3.37
N LYS A 192 1.96 24.55 3.15
CA LYS A 192 0.88 25.48 3.51
C LYS A 192 -0.45 25.15 2.79
N GLU A 193 -0.40 24.63 1.58
CA GLU A 193 -1.60 24.19 0.88
C GLU A 193 -2.13 22.86 1.46
N GLN A 194 -1.25 21.91 1.76
CA GLN A 194 -1.63 20.62 2.33
C GLN A 194 -2.16 20.74 3.76
N GLN A 195 -1.64 21.63 4.58
CA GLN A 195 -2.13 21.90 5.94
C GLN A 195 -3.62 22.22 6.00
N LYS A 196 -4.21 22.81 4.95
CA LYS A 196 -5.65 23.10 4.90
C LYS A 196 -6.53 21.85 4.97
N SER A 197 -6.00 20.70 4.61
CA SER A 197 -6.71 19.40 4.64
C SER A 197 -6.29 18.50 5.80
N MET A 198 -5.28 18.90 6.58
CA MET A 198 -4.82 18.14 7.73
C MET A 198 -5.84 18.17 8.87
N LYS A 199 -5.84 17.13 9.67
CA LYS A 199 -6.71 16.92 10.82
C LYS A 199 -5.86 16.87 12.10
N PRO A 200 -6.44 17.22 13.28
CA PRO A 200 -5.71 17.13 14.54
C PRO A 200 -5.24 15.70 14.84
N TYR A 201 -3.96 15.58 15.14
CA TYR A 201 -3.32 14.38 15.63
C TYR A 201 -2.82 14.59 17.04
N THR A 202 -2.50 13.52 17.73
CA THR A 202 -1.86 13.54 19.04
C THR A 202 -0.64 12.63 19.01
N GLU A 203 0.34 12.95 19.85
CA GLU A 203 1.50 12.11 20.08
C GLU A 203 1.23 11.22 21.28
N ILE A 204 1.27 9.91 21.07
CA ILE A 204 1.16 8.88 22.09
C ILE A 204 2.56 8.43 22.47
N ILE A 205 2.88 8.49 23.76
CA ILE A 205 4.15 8.03 24.30
C ILE A 205 3.90 6.73 25.06
N THR A 206 4.56 5.64 24.67
CA THR A 206 4.29 4.30 25.20
C THR A 206 4.77 4.12 26.63
N ASN A 207 5.89 4.76 27.00
CA ASN A 207 6.43 4.72 28.34
C ASN A 207 6.76 6.15 28.82
N LYS A 208 5.99 6.67 29.79
CA LYS A 208 6.20 8.01 30.35
C LYS A 208 7.27 8.07 31.42
N ASP A 209 7.59 6.94 32.04
CA ASP A 209 8.55 6.85 33.15
C ASP A 209 10.01 6.68 32.67
N THR A 210 10.17 6.11 31.48
CA THR A 210 11.48 5.92 30.82
C THR A 210 11.43 6.46 29.40
N ILE A 211 11.45 7.80 29.26
CA ILE A 211 11.43 8.50 27.97
C ILE A 211 12.52 7.99 27.02
N ASP A 212 13.67 7.63 27.58
CA ASP A 212 14.82 7.07 26.83
C ASP A 212 14.52 5.74 26.11
N LYS A 213 13.39 5.09 26.42
CA LYS A 213 12.94 3.82 25.81
C LYS A 213 11.55 3.94 25.18
N ALA A 214 10.91 5.08 25.32
CA ALA A 214 9.55 5.26 24.83
C ALA A 214 9.49 5.30 23.31
N THR A 215 8.46 4.70 22.77
CA THR A 215 8.07 4.89 21.36
C THR A 215 7.10 6.06 21.27
N HIS A 216 7.32 6.92 20.29
CA HIS A 216 6.47 8.06 19.96
C HIS A 216 5.59 7.75 18.75
N ILE A 217 4.30 7.64 18.95
CA ILE A 217 3.30 7.26 17.95
C ILE A 217 2.43 8.46 17.66
N PHE A 218 2.26 8.81 16.39
CA PHE A 218 1.32 9.85 15.96
C PHE A 218 0.01 9.23 15.50
N ALA A 219 -1.11 9.68 16.05
CA ALA A 219 -2.41 9.11 15.73
C ALA A 219 -3.52 10.16 15.72
N PRO A 220 -4.62 9.96 14.97
CA PRO A 220 -5.76 10.89 14.92
C PRO A 220 -6.37 11.14 16.30
N LYS A 221 -6.45 12.43 16.69
CA LYS A 221 -6.95 12.83 18.02
C LYS A 221 -8.42 12.49 18.22
N ALA A 222 -9.25 12.73 17.21
CA ALA A 222 -10.69 12.49 17.27
C ALA A 222 -11.23 12.15 15.86
N PRO A 223 -11.07 10.90 15.42
CA PRO A 223 -11.51 10.50 14.10
C PRO A 223 -13.03 10.42 14.01
N LYS A 224 -13.63 11.27 13.17
CA LYS A 224 -15.08 11.37 13.00
C LYS A 224 -15.48 11.39 11.53
N GLY A 225 -16.70 10.91 11.28
CA GLY A 225 -17.30 10.93 9.95
C GLY A 225 -16.53 10.11 8.93
N LEU A 226 -15.89 9.02 9.35
CA LEU A 226 -15.12 8.14 8.47
C LEU A 226 -16.08 7.36 7.57
N LYS A 227 -15.76 7.31 6.28
CA LYS A 227 -16.59 6.65 5.27
C LYS A 227 -16.30 5.17 5.18
N SER A 228 -17.37 4.39 5.01
CA SER A 228 -17.29 2.98 4.59
C SER A 228 -17.41 2.88 3.07
N TYR A 229 -16.87 1.82 2.48
CA TYR A 229 -16.87 1.63 1.03
C TYR A 229 -17.30 0.22 0.67
N HIS A 230 -17.91 0.08 -0.50
CA HIS A 230 -18.16 -1.19 -1.17
C HIS A 230 -17.32 -1.27 -2.43
N THR A 231 -16.63 -2.38 -2.61
CA THR A 231 -15.83 -2.63 -3.81
C THR A 231 -16.30 -3.90 -4.50
N ILE A 232 -16.55 -3.77 -5.79
CA ILE A 232 -16.82 -4.90 -6.68
C ILE A 232 -15.49 -5.29 -7.32
N TYR A 233 -15.12 -6.56 -7.20
CA TYR A 233 -13.92 -7.13 -7.79
C TYR A 233 -14.23 -7.98 -8.99
N ASN A 234 -13.41 -7.88 -10.02
CA ASN A 234 -13.34 -8.85 -11.10
C ASN A 234 -12.33 -9.94 -10.73
N ARG A 235 -12.66 -11.18 -11.03
CA ARG A 235 -11.78 -12.33 -10.86
C ARG A 235 -10.69 -12.34 -11.93
N ILE A 236 -9.47 -12.62 -11.52
CA ILE A 236 -8.35 -12.84 -12.41
C ILE A 236 -8.32 -14.34 -12.73
N SER A 237 -8.22 -14.70 -14.01
CA SER A 237 -8.17 -16.11 -14.42
C SER A 237 -6.91 -16.81 -13.90
N VAL A 238 -7.09 -17.99 -13.31
CA VAL A 238 -5.99 -18.87 -12.90
C VAL A 238 -5.11 -19.25 -14.09
N ASP A 239 -5.72 -19.50 -15.26
CA ASP A 239 -4.99 -19.84 -16.47
C ASP A 239 -4.10 -18.69 -16.94
N THR A 240 -4.56 -17.43 -16.79
CA THR A 240 -3.73 -16.26 -17.05
C THR A 240 -2.52 -16.21 -16.12
N MET A 241 -2.71 -16.46 -14.80
CA MET A 241 -1.58 -16.50 -13.87
C MET A 241 -0.62 -17.63 -14.15
N ASN A 242 -1.15 -18.82 -14.48
CA ASN A 242 -0.32 -19.96 -14.87
C ASN A 242 0.50 -19.66 -16.13
N SER A 243 -0.10 -19.06 -17.15
CA SER A 243 0.60 -18.66 -18.38
C SER A 243 1.77 -17.70 -18.09
N ILE A 244 1.53 -16.70 -17.22
CA ILE A 244 2.54 -15.72 -16.82
C ILE A 244 3.69 -16.37 -16.02
N LEU A 245 3.36 -17.17 -14.99
CA LEU A 245 4.35 -17.66 -14.02
C LEU A 245 5.08 -18.91 -14.47
N PHE A 246 4.46 -19.74 -15.30
CA PHE A 246 5.09 -20.93 -15.88
C PHE A 246 5.67 -20.68 -17.29
N ASN A 247 5.70 -19.43 -17.76
CA ASN A 247 6.21 -19.04 -19.08
C ASN A 247 5.61 -19.87 -20.21
N ASP A 248 4.27 -19.99 -20.24
CA ASP A 248 3.50 -20.79 -21.21
C ASP A 248 3.90 -22.29 -21.28
N SER A 249 4.61 -22.78 -20.25
CA SER A 249 4.94 -24.19 -20.16
C SER A 249 3.72 -25.03 -19.82
N VAL A 250 3.69 -26.26 -20.33
CA VAL A 250 2.62 -27.20 -19.99
C VAL A 250 2.65 -27.51 -18.50
N VAL A 251 1.53 -27.31 -17.82
CA VAL A 251 1.36 -27.63 -16.41
C VAL A 251 0.36 -28.76 -16.22
N VAL A 252 0.60 -29.61 -15.25
CA VAL A 252 -0.32 -30.68 -14.83
C VAL A 252 -1.20 -30.12 -13.72
N ARG A 253 -2.53 -30.27 -13.90
CA ARG A 253 -3.51 -29.88 -12.88
C ARG A 253 -3.95 -31.09 -12.08
N SER A 254 -4.03 -30.92 -10.75
CA SER A 254 -4.74 -31.83 -9.85
C SER A 254 -5.63 -31.01 -8.90
N THR A 255 -6.75 -31.58 -8.45
CA THR A 255 -7.67 -30.88 -7.51
C THR A 255 -7.93 -31.77 -6.32
N LYS A 256 -7.77 -31.21 -5.12
CA LYS A 256 -8.07 -31.90 -3.86
C LYS A 256 -8.66 -30.91 -2.87
N SER A 257 -9.86 -31.23 -2.35
CA SER A 257 -10.51 -30.46 -1.26
C SER A 257 -10.56 -28.96 -1.51
N GLY A 258 -11.10 -28.51 -2.66
CA GLY A 258 -11.23 -27.08 -2.98
C GLY A 258 -9.93 -26.38 -3.40
N THR A 259 -8.79 -27.09 -3.37
CA THR A 259 -7.50 -26.54 -3.83
C THR A 259 -7.08 -27.18 -5.14
N ALA A 260 -6.88 -26.37 -6.17
CA ALA A 260 -6.28 -26.78 -7.42
C ALA A 260 -4.76 -26.57 -7.37
N THR A 261 -4.01 -27.63 -7.69
CA THR A 261 -2.55 -27.58 -7.78
C THR A 261 -2.14 -27.71 -9.24
N TYR A 262 -1.26 -26.80 -9.67
CA TYR A 262 -0.67 -26.76 -11.00
C TYR A 262 0.84 -26.93 -10.85
N ASN A 263 1.44 -27.83 -11.60
CA ASN A 263 2.88 -28.06 -11.49
C ASN A 263 3.54 -28.41 -12.83
N ASN A 264 4.80 -28.10 -12.89
CA ASN A 264 5.76 -28.56 -13.90
C ASN A 264 7.12 -28.81 -13.23
N ASN A 265 8.17 -29.03 -14.04
CA ASN A 265 9.52 -29.32 -13.50
C ASN A 265 10.19 -28.12 -12.81
N THR A 266 9.67 -26.90 -12.97
CA THR A 266 10.29 -25.65 -12.47
C THR A 266 9.48 -24.96 -11.37
N GLY A 267 8.19 -25.30 -11.21
CA GLY A 267 7.35 -24.61 -10.24
C GLY A 267 6.09 -25.37 -9.87
N VAL A 268 5.51 -24.97 -8.76
CA VAL A 268 4.20 -25.43 -8.25
C VAL A 268 3.37 -24.21 -7.93
N ALA A 269 2.12 -24.20 -8.40
CA ALA A 269 1.12 -23.21 -7.98
C ALA A 269 -0.08 -23.89 -7.33
N ASN A 270 -0.56 -23.30 -6.25
CA ASN A 270 -1.77 -23.71 -5.55
C ASN A 270 -2.81 -22.57 -5.62
N TYR A 271 -4.02 -22.92 -5.97
CA TYR A 271 -5.15 -22.00 -5.98
C TYR A 271 -6.27 -22.54 -5.11
N SER A 272 -6.70 -21.75 -4.13
CA SER A 272 -7.87 -22.05 -3.28
C SER A 272 -9.07 -21.31 -3.84
N GLU A 273 -10.14 -22.07 -4.16
CA GLU A 273 -11.39 -21.50 -4.69
C GLU A 273 -12.19 -20.75 -3.62
N ASP A 274 -12.06 -21.16 -2.34
CA ASP A 274 -12.83 -20.59 -1.24
C ASP A 274 -12.42 -19.15 -0.93
N ASN A 275 -11.11 -18.87 -1.00
CA ASN A 275 -10.54 -17.54 -0.66
C ASN A 275 -9.79 -16.90 -1.83
N GLU A 276 -10.00 -17.35 -3.08
CA GLU A 276 -9.38 -16.75 -4.29
C GLU A 276 -7.86 -16.62 -4.24
N LYS A 277 -7.19 -17.36 -3.36
CA LYS A 277 -5.76 -17.22 -3.08
C LYS A 277 -4.94 -18.06 -4.03
N TYR A 278 -3.98 -17.45 -4.69
CA TYR A 278 -3.02 -18.10 -5.58
C TYR A 278 -1.62 -17.96 -5.01
N ARG A 279 -0.92 -19.09 -4.88
CA ARG A 279 0.48 -19.12 -4.43
C ARG A 279 1.32 -19.93 -5.41
N TYR A 280 2.35 -19.31 -5.94
CA TYR A 280 3.37 -19.94 -6.78
C TYR A 280 4.66 -20.13 -5.98
N THR A 281 5.32 -21.28 -6.16
CA THR A 281 6.64 -21.59 -5.60
C THR A 281 7.56 -22.03 -6.74
N ASN A 282 8.70 -21.38 -6.85
CA ASN A 282 9.74 -21.72 -7.80
C ASN A 282 10.63 -22.83 -7.23
N LEU A 283 10.61 -24.01 -7.80
CA LEU A 283 11.37 -25.17 -7.34
C LEU A 283 12.87 -25.11 -7.72
N SER A 284 13.25 -24.15 -8.57
CA SER A 284 14.65 -23.92 -8.95
C SER A 284 15.42 -23.01 -7.98
N GLU A 285 14.71 -22.43 -7.01
CA GLU A 285 15.24 -21.54 -5.99
C GLU A 285 15.18 -22.21 -4.63
N ASP A 286 16.17 -21.93 -3.79
CA ASP A 286 16.19 -22.40 -2.42
C ASP A 286 15.44 -21.41 -1.51
N GLU A 287 14.89 -21.92 -0.42
CA GLU A 287 14.25 -21.12 0.62
C GLU A 287 15.27 -20.34 1.48
N ASP A 288 16.55 -20.27 1.09
CA ASP A 288 17.58 -19.53 1.81
C ASP A 288 17.33 -18.02 1.72
N ARG A 289 17.04 -17.43 2.87
CA ARG A 289 16.37 -16.15 3.03
C ARG A 289 17.28 -15.02 3.48
N SER A 290 18.58 -15.16 3.35
CA SER A 290 19.57 -14.14 3.78
C SER A 290 19.75 -12.99 2.79
N THR A 291 18.66 -12.44 2.27
CA THR A 291 18.73 -11.43 1.21
C THR A 291 18.90 -10.00 1.73
N ASN A 292 19.65 -9.21 0.97
CA ASN A 292 19.79 -7.79 1.22
C ASN A 292 18.53 -7.04 0.73
N MET A 293 17.80 -6.38 1.63
CA MET A 293 16.59 -5.61 1.29
C MET A 293 16.84 -4.49 0.28
N GLN A 294 18.05 -3.96 0.16
CA GLN A 294 18.39 -2.95 -0.85
C GLN A 294 18.20 -3.48 -2.27
N ASP A 295 18.46 -4.77 -2.46
CA ASP A 295 18.37 -5.44 -3.76
C ASP A 295 17.00 -6.10 -3.94
N SER A 296 16.41 -6.64 -2.87
CA SER A 296 15.14 -7.35 -2.94
C SER A 296 13.94 -6.44 -3.20
N ILE A 297 13.92 -5.21 -2.65
CA ILE A 297 12.80 -4.28 -2.89
C ILE A 297 12.67 -3.91 -4.38
N PRO A 298 13.71 -3.41 -5.08
CA PRO A 298 13.62 -3.16 -6.52
C PRO A 298 13.30 -4.43 -7.31
N SER A 299 13.94 -5.55 -6.97
CA SER A 299 13.79 -6.81 -7.70
C SER A 299 12.38 -7.38 -7.59
N THR A 300 11.77 -7.35 -6.40
CA THR A 300 10.38 -7.80 -6.21
C THR A 300 9.38 -6.87 -6.86
N TYR A 301 9.63 -5.55 -6.84
CA TYR A 301 8.84 -4.58 -7.57
C TYR A 301 8.85 -4.88 -9.09
N ASP A 302 10.02 -5.08 -9.67
CA ASP A 302 10.17 -5.43 -11.09
C ASP A 302 9.52 -6.79 -11.40
N TYR A 303 9.67 -7.76 -10.50
CA TYR A 303 9.03 -9.06 -10.66
C TYR A 303 7.51 -8.94 -10.72
N ILE A 304 6.89 -8.24 -9.77
CA ILE A 304 5.43 -8.04 -9.76
C ILE A 304 4.98 -7.35 -11.05
N ASN A 305 5.67 -6.29 -11.49
CA ASN A 305 5.31 -5.56 -12.72
C ASN A 305 5.42 -6.44 -13.97
N ASN A 306 6.40 -7.34 -14.01
CA ASN A 306 6.59 -8.26 -15.14
C ASN A 306 5.66 -9.48 -15.08
N HIS A 307 5.02 -9.75 -13.92
CA HIS A 307 4.16 -10.91 -13.70
C HIS A 307 2.73 -10.50 -13.31
N GLY A 308 2.10 -9.67 -14.14
CA GLY A 308 0.72 -9.24 -13.99
C GLY A 308 0.52 -7.84 -13.41
N GLY A 309 1.54 -7.30 -12.74
CA GLY A 309 1.53 -5.95 -12.20
C GLY A 309 0.69 -5.76 -10.93
N PHE A 310 0.74 -4.54 -10.45
CA PHE A 310 -0.12 -4.09 -9.34
C PHE A 310 -1.51 -3.75 -9.90
N THR A 311 -2.54 -4.43 -9.42
CA THR A 311 -3.92 -4.24 -9.89
C THR A 311 -4.65 -3.12 -9.16
N ASP A 312 -4.18 -2.80 -7.93
CA ASP A 312 -4.77 -1.82 -7.02
C ASP A 312 -3.67 -0.96 -6.37
N ASP A 313 -4.01 -0.09 -5.41
CA ASP A 313 -3.02 0.71 -4.67
C ASP A 313 -2.27 -0.17 -3.65
N TYR A 314 -1.39 -1.05 -4.14
CA TYR A 314 -0.52 -1.85 -3.29
C TYR A 314 0.75 -1.07 -2.95
N ARG A 315 1.12 -1.13 -1.67
CA ARG A 315 2.35 -0.53 -1.14
C ARG A 315 3.11 -1.52 -0.29
N LEU A 316 4.42 -1.45 -0.34
CA LEU A 316 5.25 -2.21 0.59
C LEU A 316 4.85 -1.82 2.02
N PHE A 317 4.46 -2.79 2.83
CA PHE A 317 3.91 -2.56 4.17
C PHE A 317 4.68 -3.28 5.27
N SER A 318 5.17 -4.47 4.98
CA SER A 318 6.02 -5.19 5.91
C SER A 318 7.12 -5.96 5.20
N THR A 319 8.18 -6.23 5.93
CA THR A 319 9.33 -6.99 5.47
C THR A 319 9.75 -7.94 6.57
N ASP A 320 9.86 -9.23 6.26
CA ASP A 320 10.45 -10.19 7.19
C ASP A 320 11.97 -10.16 7.06
N ASN A 321 12.63 -9.59 8.07
CA ASN A 321 14.09 -9.50 8.11
C ASN A 321 14.80 -10.87 8.17
N LYS A 322 14.08 -11.92 8.60
CA LYS A 322 14.63 -13.29 8.71
C LYS A 322 14.34 -14.13 7.48
N GLY A 323 13.30 -13.77 6.74
CA GLY A 323 12.72 -14.62 5.73
C GLY A 323 12.80 -14.09 4.30
N GLY A 324 13.31 -12.87 4.07
CA GLY A 324 13.32 -12.29 2.72
C GLY A 324 11.91 -12.11 2.13
N GLU A 325 10.85 -12.21 2.93
CA GLU A 325 9.48 -11.98 2.48
C GLU A 325 9.14 -10.49 2.54
N LEU A 326 8.60 -9.98 1.44
CA LEU A 326 8.06 -8.64 1.32
C LEU A 326 6.55 -8.73 1.13
N THR A 327 5.79 -7.99 1.96
CA THR A 327 4.35 -7.88 1.85
C THR A 327 3.96 -6.52 1.31
N TYR A 328 3.30 -6.53 0.17
CA TYR A 328 2.68 -5.35 -0.42
C TYR A 328 1.19 -5.37 -0.08
N GLN A 329 0.75 -4.42 0.72
CA GLN A 329 -0.63 -4.33 1.21
C GLN A 329 -1.43 -3.33 0.39
N MET A 330 -2.70 -3.64 0.16
CA MET A 330 -3.62 -2.76 -0.53
C MET A 330 -3.97 -1.56 0.37
N PHE A 331 -4.02 -0.38 -0.23
CA PHE A 331 -4.47 0.85 0.39
C PHE A 331 -5.76 1.33 -0.26
N LEU A 332 -6.66 1.84 0.55
CA LEU A 332 -7.89 2.48 0.11
C LEU A 332 -7.92 3.92 0.64
N ASN A 333 -8.01 4.90 -0.26
CA ASN A 333 -8.01 6.33 0.11
C ASN A 333 -6.86 6.74 1.05
N GLY A 334 -5.66 6.15 0.85
CA GLY A 334 -4.46 6.47 1.61
C GLY A 334 -4.36 5.79 2.97
N ARG A 335 -5.22 4.83 3.27
CA ARG A 335 -5.21 4.04 4.50
C ARG A 335 -4.95 2.57 4.18
N PRO A 336 -4.20 1.83 5.01
CA PRO A 336 -4.01 0.40 4.82
C PRO A 336 -5.32 -0.35 4.99
N THR A 337 -5.49 -1.44 4.24
CA THR A 337 -6.60 -2.37 4.41
C THR A 337 -6.13 -3.63 5.10
N PHE A 338 -6.96 -4.27 5.89
CA PHE A 338 -6.65 -5.50 6.62
C PHE A 338 -7.73 -6.55 6.34
N ASN A 339 -7.33 -7.81 6.28
CA ASN A 339 -8.20 -8.94 6.03
C ASN A 339 -7.56 -10.22 6.56
N ASP A 340 -8.31 -11.04 7.29
CA ASP A 340 -7.81 -12.27 7.94
C ASP A 340 -7.38 -13.34 6.93
N ASP A 341 -7.96 -13.33 5.73
CA ASP A 341 -7.63 -14.27 4.65
C ASP A 341 -6.50 -13.76 3.74
N ASP A 342 -5.83 -12.65 4.08
CA ASP A 342 -4.76 -12.06 3.24
C ASP A 342 -5.21 -11.69 1.79
N LEU A 343 -6.49 -11.38 1.57
CA LEU A 343 -7.00 -11.04 0.24
C LEU A 343 -6.52 -9.68 -0.27
N ASN A 344 -6.04 -8.86 0.63
CA ASN A 344 -5.62 -7.49 0.44
C ASN A 344 -4.11 -7.33 0.25
N ASN A 345 -3.36 -8.41 0.06
CA ASN A 345 -1.90 -8.33 -0.05
C ASN A 345 -1.31 -9.17 -1.19
N ILE A 346 -0.10 -8.77 -1.57
CA ILE A 346 0.81 -9.54 -2.43
C ILE A 346 2.03 -9.84 -1.59
N LYS A 347 2.36 -11.13 -1.41
CA LYS A 347 3.56 -11.59 -0.70
C LYS A 347 4.58 -12.15 -1.68
N VAL A 348 5.81 -11.72 -1.55
CA VAL A 348 6.92 -12.18 -2.41
C VAL A 348 8.09 -12.54 -1.52
N SER A 349 8.54 -13.79 -1.59
CA SER A 349 9.80 -14.21 -0.96
C SER A 349 10.90 -14.24 -2.02
N TRP A 350 11.96 -13.51 -1.74
CA TRP A 350 13.13 -13.39 -2.61
C TRP A 350 14.28 -14.23 -2.07
N SER A 351 14.91 -15.03 -2.92
CA SER A 351 16.18 -15.73 -2.64
C SER A 351 17.36 -14.97 -3.25
N ASP A 352 18.58 -15.47 -3.05
CA ASP A 352 19.78 -14.85 -3.62
C ASP A 352 19.77 -14.76 -5.17
N LYS A 353 19.00 -15.60 -5.84
CA LYS A 353 18.99 -15.72 -7.31
C LYS A 353 17.69 -15.25 -7.96
N GLY A 354 16.60 -15.18 -7.21
CA GLY A 354 15.30 -14.82 -7.77
C GLY A 354 14.16 -14.99 -6.78
N VAL A 355 12.93 -14.96 -7.31
CA VAL A 355 11.73 -15.17 -6.50
C VAL A 355 11.59 -16.65 -6.16
N PHE A 356 11.54 -16.96 -4.85
CA PHE A 356 11.22 -18.28 -4.33
C PHE A 356 9.71 -18.50 -4.30
N SER A 357 8.94 -17.56 -3.74
CA SER A 357 7.48 -17.66 -3.73
C SER A 357 6.81 -16.34 -4.05
N TYR A 358 5.63 -16.44 -4.67
CA TYR A 358 4.75 -15.33 -5.01
C TYR A 358 3.32 -15.70 -4.68
N ALA A 359 2.65 -14.89 -3.85
CA ALA A 359 1.27 -15.15 -3.47
C ALA A 359 0.43 -13.87 -3.57
N ARG A 360 -0.82 -14.00 -4.05
CA ARG A 360 -1.81 -12.92 -4.11
C ARG A 360 -3.22 -13.48 -4.20
N ALA A 361 -4.21 -12.64 -3.88
CA ALA A 361 -5.58 -12.90 -4.30
C ALA A 361 -5.74 -12.67 -5.82
N LEU A 362 -6.53 -13.51 -6.48
CA LEU A 362 -6.87 -13.36 -7.89
C LEU A 362 -8.05 -12.40 -8.09
N LEU A 363 -7.95 -11.25 -7.45
CA LEU A 363 -8.96 -10.19 -7.47
C LEU A 363 -8.34 -8.90 -8.00
N LYS A 364 -9.16 -8.13 -8.72
CA LYS A 364 -8.85 -6.79 -9.19
C LYS A 364 -10.06 -5.90 -8.98
N SER A 365 -9.91 -4.76 -8.31
CA SER A 365 -11.02 -3.84 -8.13
C SER A 365 -11.52 -3.30 -9.47
N ASN A 366 -12.83 -3.32 -9.61
CA ASN A 366 -13.53 -2.76 -10.77
C ASN A 366 -14.13 -1.40 -10.41
N VAL A 367 -14.95 -1.38 -9.38
CA VAL A 367 -15.62 -0.17 -8.89
C VAL A 367 -15.59 -0.15 -7.37
N THR A 368 -15.21 0.99 -6.81
CA THR A 368 -15.33 1.29 -5.38
C THR A 368 -16.28 2.47 -5.21
N ILE A 369 -17.32 2.29 -4.40
CA ILE A 369 -18.33 3.30 -4.11
C ILE A 369 -18.41 3.57 -2.61
N ASP A 370 -18.72 4.81 -2.23
CA ASP A 370 -19.11 5.16 -0.87
C ASP A 370 -20.38 4.37 -0.50
N SER A 371 -20.43 3.77 0.69
CA SER A 371 -21.60 2.99 1.13
C SER A 371 -22.89 3.81 1.21
N GLY A 372 -22.75 5.14 1.26
CA GLY A 372 -23.88 6.07 1.44
C GLY A 372 -24.43 6.08 2.88
N GLU A 373 -23.79 5.35 3.78
CA GLU A 373 -24.12 5.35 5.21
C GLU A 373 -23.60 6.60 5.91
N ASP A 374 -24.16 6.91 7.08
CA ASP A 374 -23.62 7.95 7.95
C ASP A 374 -22.16 7.61 8.31
N GLY A 375 -21.34 8.65 8.41
CA GLY A 375 -19.92 8.45 8.73
C GLY A 375 -19.73 7.81 10.10
N ILE A 376 -18.76 6.93 10.22
CA ILE A 376 -18.39 6.23 11.45
C ILE A 376 -17.47 7.12 12.30
N ASP A 377 -17.83 7.29 13.57
CA ASP A 377 -16.98 7.93 14.58
C ASP A 377 -16.24 6.83 15.35
N LEU A 378 -14.92 6.93 15.41
CA LEU A 378 -14.08 6.03 16.21
C LEU A 378 -13.60 6.75 17.48
N PRO A 379 -13.26 6.00 18.55
CA PRO A 379 -12.65 6.58 19.75
C PRO A 379 -11.37 7.35 19.39
N GLY A 380 -11.06 8.39 20.12
CA GLY A 380 -9.81 9.13 19.93
C GLY A 380 -8.60 8.32 20.35
N ALA A 381 -7.42 8.62 19.80
CA ALA A 381 -6.19 7.87 20.06
C ALA A 381 -5.85 7.76 21.57
N GLU A 382 -6.08 8.81 22.35
CA GLU A 382 -5.85 8.78 23.82
C GLU A 382 -6.82 7.83 24.55
N THR A 383 -8.04 7.67 24.05
CA THR A 383 -8.99 6.70 24.59
C THR A 383 -8.51 5.30 24.32
N VAL A 384 -8.17 4.99 23.06
CA VAL A 384 -7.60 3.68 22.64
C VAL A 384 -6.34 3.36 23.46
N ARG A 385 -5.43 4.33 23.58
CA ARG A 385 -4.23 4.19 24.42
C ARG A 385 -4.58 3.82 25.87
N SER A 386 -5.53 4.55 26.46
CA SER A 386 -5.88 4.35 27.88
C SER A 386 -6.51 2.98 28.11
N GLU A 387 -7.35 2.53 27.18
CA GLU A 387 -8.00 1.22 27.26
C GLU A 387 -7.00 0.08 27.09
N LEU A 388 -6.10 0.16 26.11
CA LEU A 388 -5.04 -0.81 25.92
C LEU A 388 -4.06 -0.87 27.11
N ALA A 389 -3.66 0.29 27.66
CA ALA A 389 -2.77 0.36 28.82
C ALA A 389 -3.41 -0.16 30.12
N ASN A 390 -4.74 -0.19 30.22
CA ASN A 390 -5.47 -0.76 31.34
C ASN A 390 -5.79 -2.25 31.17
N ASN A 391 -5.58 -2.80 29.98
CA ASN A 391 -5.80 -4.23 29.71
C ASN A 391 -4.62 -5.06 30.26
N PRO A 392 -4.85 -5.97 31.23
CA PRO A 392 -3.76 -6.73 31.83
C PRO A 392 -3.08 -7.74 30.91
N GLU A 393 -3.69 -8.03 29.76
CA GLU A 393 -3.15 -8.95 28.75
C GLU A 393 -2.23 -8.25 27.75
N ILE A 394 -2.19 -6.90 27.76
CA ILE A 394 -1.45 -6.07 26.81
C ILE A 394 -0.36 -5.30 27.54
N ASP A 395 0.89 -5.56 27.16
CA ASP A 395 2.00 -4.70 27.55
C ASP A 395 2.08 -3.52 26.57
N PHE A 396 1.60 -2.35 27.00
CA PHE A 396 1.53 -1.18 26.13
C PHE A 396 2.92 -0.67 25.69
N GLU A 397 4.00 -1.05 26.36
CA GLU A 397 5.37 -0.70 25.95
C GLU A 397 5.79 -1.42 24.67
N GLU A 398 5.15 -2.56 24.35
CA GLU A 398 5.37 -3.33 23.11
C GLU A 398 4.55 -2.82 21.92
N VAL A 399 3.74 -1.77 22.12
CA VAL A 399 3.01 -1.11 21.03
C VAL A 399 3.97 -0.18 20.29
N THR A 400 4.10 -0.37 18.98
CA THR A 400 5.02 0.39 18.13
C THR A 400 4.33 1.39 17.20
N ASN A 401 3.09 1.09 16.77
CA ASN A 401 2.31 1.97 15.92
C ASN A 401 0.81 1.84 16.19
N MET A 402 0.06 2.90 15.82
CA MET A 402 -1.40 2.95 15.86
C MET A 402 -1.90 3.72 14.64
N THR A 403 -2.83 3.14 13.89
CA THR A 403 -3.40 3.80 12.72
C THR A 403 -4.87 3.43 12.51
N ILE A 404 -5.58 4.25 11.73
CA ILE A 404 -6.89 3.87 11.22
C ILE A 404 -6.68 3.22 9.86
N GLY A 405 -7.14 2.00 9.73
CA GLY A 405 -7.20 1.26 8.49
C GLY A 405 -8.64 0.91 8.10
N TYR A 406 -8.77 0.07 7.11
CA TYR A 406 -10.05 -0.52 6.72
C TYR A 406 -10.03 -2.01 6.98
N ASN A 407 -11.00 -2.50 7.75
CA ASN A 407 -11.33 -3.92 7.76
C ASN A 407 -12.02 -4.27 6.44
N MET A 408 -11.44 -5.21 5.69
CA MET A 408 -11.98 -5.72 4.43
C MET A 408 -12.75 -7.01 4.71
N GLU A 409 -14.06 -6.92 4.72
CA GLU A 409 -14.94 -8.06 4.83
C GLU A 409 -15.39 -8.51 3.44
N HIS A 410 -15.12 -9.77 3.12
CA HIS A 410 -15.63 -10.36 1.89
C HIS A 410 -17.09 -10.79 2.11
N LYS A 411 -17.99 -10.31 1.25
CA LYS A 411 -19.41 -10.71 1.29
C LYS A 411 -19.68 -11.72 0.17
N ASP A 412 -19.99 -12.94 0.56
CA ASP A 412 -20.64 -13.89 -0.33
C ASP A 412 -22.13 -13.52 -0.39
N ASP A 413 -22.54 -12.87 -1.46
CA ASP A 413 -23.94 -12.46 -1.65
C ASP A 413 -24.81 -13.59 -2.23
N GLY A 414 -24.26 -14.81 -2.32
CA GLY A 414 -24.97 -15.97 -2.89
C GLY A 414 -25.32 -15.81 -4.36
N SER A 415 -24.76 -14.80 -5.03
CA SER A 415 -24.95 -14.63 -6.47
C SER A 415 -24.09 -15.65 -7.21
N ASP A 416 -24.73 -16.48 -8.02
CA ASP A 416 -24.07 -17.43 -8.95
C ASP A 416 -23.26 -16.73 -10.06
N ILE A 417 -22.99 -15.42 -9.93
CA ILE A 417 -22.16 -14.69 -10.87
C ILE A 417 -20.69 -14.99 -10.53
N GLU A 418 -20.18 -16.06 -11.07
CA GLU A 418 -18.81 -16.57 -10.88
C GLU A 418 -17.68 -15.57 -11.16
N ILE A 419 -17.98 -14.38 -11.71
CA ILE A 419 -16.99 -13.44 -12.24
C ILE A 419 -16.75 -12.26 -11.30
N GLN A 420 -17.65 -11.98 -10.36
CA GLN A 420 -17.57 -10.81 -9.47
C GLN A 420 -17.62 -11.19 -8.00
N ARG A 421 -16.88 -10.48 -7.19
CA ARG A 421 -16.89 -10.59 -5.73
C ARG A 421 -17.11 -9.21 -5.11
N ASN A 422 -17.81 -9.17 -3.99
CA ASN A 422 -18.11 -7.95 -3.27
C ASN A 422 -17.34 -7.93 -1.94
N SER A 423 -16.73 -6.79 -1.63
CA SER A 423 -16.12 -6.58 -0.31
C SER A 423 -16.59 -5.25 0.26
N GLU A 424 -16.80 -5.25 1.56
CA GLU A 424 -17.07 -4.07 2.35
C GLU A 424 -15.81 -3.65 3.09
N PHE A 425 -15.59 -2.33 3.17
CA PHE A 425 -14.45 -1.72 3.86
C PHE A 425 -14.99 -0.82 4.97
N LYS A 426 -14.78 -1.22 6.22
CA LYS A 426 -15.16 -0.44 7.41
C LYS A 426 -13.93 0.15 8.08
N PRO A 427 -13.93 1.45 8.39
CA PRO A 427 -12.84 2.05 9.14
C PRO A 427 -12.76 1.46 10.56
N GLN A 428 -11.55 1.12 10.99
CA GLN A 428 -11.25 0.53 12.29
C GLN A 428 -9.86 0.94 12.75
N TRP A 429 -9.61 0.94 14.06
CA TRP A 429 -8.29 1.09 14.62
C TRP A 429 -7.47 -0.18 14.46
N TYR A 430 -6.20 -0.01 14.09
CA TYR A 430 -5.19 -1.06 14.05
C TYR A 430 -3.99 -0.63 14.86
N VAL A 431 -3.42 -1.59 15.60
CA VAL A 431 -2.31 -1.40 16.52
C VAL A 431 -1.21 -2.40 16.17
N GLU A 432 0.01 -1.91 15.95
CA GLU A 432 1.18 -2.77 15.80
C GLU A 432 1.68 -3.15 17.21
N TYR A 433 1.50 -4.41 17.57
CA TYR A 433 1.87 -4.97 18.86
C TYR A 433 2.79 -6.16 18.63
N LYS A 434 3.99 -6.14 19.24
CA LYS A 434 5.04 -7.16 19.06
C LYS A 434 5.40 -7.43 17.59
N GLY A 435 5.29 -6.40 16.75
CA GLY A 435 5.65 -6.45 15.33
C GLY A 435 4.55 -6.97 14.39
N GLU A 436 3.34 -7.24 14.91
CA GLU A 436 2.17 -7.64 14.14
C GLU A 436 1.04 -6.63 14.28
N TRP A 437 0.26 -6.44 13.22
CA TRP A 437 -0.88 -5.53 13.20
C TRP A 437 -2.15 -6.27 13.63
N HIS A 438 -2.80 -5.75 14.65
CA HIS A 438 -4.03 -6.26 15.25
C HIS A 438 -5.15 -5.26 15.16
N ALA A 439 -6.37 -5.74 14.92
CA ALA A 439 -7.56 -4.92 15.04
C ALA A 439 -7.82 -4.59 16.52
N TYR A 440 -8.10 -3.32 16.80
CA TYR A 440 -8.55 -2.90 18.12
C TYR A 440 -10.07 -3.07 18.22
N ASN A 441 -10.51 -3.71 19.29
CA ASN A 441 -11.92 -3.92 19.60
C ASN A 441 -12.14 -3.83 21.12
N ASP A 442 -12.96 -2.86 21.57
CA ASP A 442 -13.39 -2.67 22.96
C ASP A 442 -12.28 -2.83 24.02
N GLY A 443 -11.10 -2.24 23.78
CA GLY A 443 -9.96 -2.30 24.70
C GLY A 443 -9.09 -3.56 24.59
N GLY A 444 -9.35 -4.42 23.62
CA GLY A 444 -8.54 -5.60 23.27
C GLY A 444 -7.90 -5.52 21.88
N LEU A 445 -7.07 -6.49 21.57
CA LEU A 445 -6.44 -6.71 20.27
C LEU A 445 -6.86 -8.07 19.73
N GLU A 446 -7.36 -8.11 18.49
CA GLU A 446 -7.79 -9.30 17.76
C GLU A 446 -6.86 -9.62 16.60
#